data_1fb974dd07056ace5eca46fd149c1ace
#
_entry.id   1fb974dd07056ace5eca46fd149c1ace
#
_cell.length_a   1.000
_cell.length_b   1.000
_cell.length_c   1.000
_cell.angle_alpha   90.00
_cell.angle_beta   90.00
_cell.angle_gamma   90.00
#
_symmetry.space_group_name_H-M   'P 1'
#
loop_
_entity.id
_entity.type
_entity.pdbx_description
1 polymer ?
#
loop_
_entity_poly.entity_id
_entity_poly.type
_entity_poly.pdbx_seq_one_letter_code
_entity_poly.pdbx_strand_id
1 'polypeptide(L)'
;MGDFSYYDRFFYESLGNIFKTARIRKHLSLRELSEKLQGARSKSTLKRYEDGETRLNEDDIALLCKALSLDKKTVVNDASVQALQMQAFEKFKESDAFPEFEKATTEAILASYTEKEKQVQKQFIDEVLDAFYRLTEKQQIGILNVLGIDVTDDYLNYILNRNSETSD
;
A
#
# COMPACT_ATOMS: atom_id res chain seq x y z
N MET A 1 -20.24 14.07 21.47
CA MET A 1 -18.90 13.57 21.19
C MET A 1 -18.10 13.79 22.45
N GLY A 2 -17.64 12.73 23.14
CA GLY A 2 -16.84 12.88 24.35
C GLY A 2 -15.49 13.53 23.98
N ASP A 3 -15.09 14.48 24.78
CA ASP A 3 -13.83 15.21 24.62
C ASP A 3 -12.68 14.22 24.86
N PHE A 4 -12.12 13.70 23.78
CA PHE A 4 -10.94 12.85 23.84
C PHE A 4 -9.73 13.77 24.08
N SER A 5 -8.88 13.43 25.04
CA SER A 5 -7.54 14.03 25.06
C SER A 5 -6.85 13.70 23.73
N TYR A 6 -5.94 14.56 23.30
CA TYR A 6 -5.21 14.37 22.03
C TYR A 6 -4.51 12.99 21.96
N TYR A 7 -3.97 12.54 23.10
CA TYR A 7 -3.37 11.21 23.23
C TYR A 7 -4.41 10.08 23.10
N ASP A 8 -5.58 10.20 23.75
CA ASP A 8 -6.63 9.20 23.68
C ASP A 8 -7.09 8.97 22.25
N ARG A 9 -7.23 10.04 21.48
CA ARG A 9 -7.63 9.94 20.07
C ARG A 9 -6.65 9.06 19.30
N PHE A 10 -5.36 9.38 19.32
CA PHE A 10 -4.35 8.59 18.61
C PHE A 10 -4.22 7.17 19.13
N PHE A 11 -4.41 6.97 20.42
CA PHE A 11 -4.39 5.65 21.01
C PHE A 11 -5.52 4.76 20.45
N TYR A 12 -6.76 5.25 20.40
CA TYR A 12 -7.89 4.46 19.89
C TYR A 12 -7.85 4.31 18.37
N GLU A 13 -7.35 5.28 17.63
CA GLU A 13 -7.09 5.15 16.19
C GLU A 13 -6.04 4.05 15.91
N SER A 14 -4.93 4.05 16.64
CA SER A 14 -3.89 3.03 16.52
C SER A 14 -4.38 1.64 16.91
N LEU A 15 -5.11 1.55 18.01
CA LEU A 15 -5.70 0.30 18.49
C LEU A 15 -6.70 -0.27 17.47
N GLY A 16 -7.55 0.59 16.91
CA GLY A 16 -8.50 0.22 15.85
C GLY A 16 -7.81 -0.30 14.60
N ASN A 17 -6.74 0.36 14.17
CA ASN A 17 -5.93 -0.06 13.03
C ASN A 17 -5.25 -1.41 13.25
N ILE A 18 -4.77 -1.70 14.46
CA ILE A 18 -4.19 -3.00 14.82
C ILE A 18 -5.24 -4.09 14.68
N PHE A 19 -6.43 -3.90 15.23
CA PHE A 19 -7.53 -4.88 15.12
C PHE A 19 -8.00 -5.07 13.69
N LYS A 20 -8.18 -3.99 12.93
CA LYS A 20 -8.54 -4.02 11.51
C LYS A 20 -7.52 -4.81 10.69
N THR A 21 -6.23 -4.53 10.89
CA THR A 21 -5.15 -5.24 10.19
C THR A 21 -5.14 -6.72 10.53
N ALA A 22 -5.29 -7.07 11.81
CA ALA A 22 -5.34 -8.47 12.26
C ALA A 22 -6.56 -9.22 11.69
N ARG A 23 -7.73 -8.56 11.65
CA ARG A 23 -8.93 -9.13 11.03
C ARG A 23 -8.74 -9.40 9.55
N ILE A 24 -8.20 -8.42 8.80
CA ILE A 24 -7.94 -8.55 7.37
C ILE A 24 -6.93 -9.66 7.08
N ARG A 25 -5.85 -9.76 7.85
CA ARG A 25 -4.86 -10.85 7.73
C ARG A 25 -5.45 -12.24 7.97
N LYS A 26 -6.52 -12.33 8.75
CA LYS A 26 -7.29 -13.56 8.97
C LYS A 26 -8.42 -13.76 7.94
N HIS A 27 -8.49 -12.91 6.92
CA HIS A 27 -9.53 -12.92 5.88
C HIS A 27 -10.96 -12.86 6.44
N LEU A 28 -11.16 -12.21 7.60
CA LEU A 28 -12.46 -12.07 8.22
C LEU A 28 -13.15 -10.77 7.79
N SER A 29 -14.40 -10.86 7.38
CA SER A 29 -15.30 -9.70 7.30
C SER A 29 -15.70 -9.22 8.71
N LEU A 30 -16.23 -8.00 8.81
CA LEU A 30 -16.77 -7.50 10.08
C LEU A 30 -17.96 -8.35 10.59
N ARG A 31 -18.71 -8.97 9.67
CA ARG A 31 -19.81 -9.87 10.01
C ARG A 31 -19.28 -11.15 10.66
N GLU A 32 -18.31 -11.80 10.01
CA GLU A 32 -17.69 -13.02 10.53
C GLU A 32 -16.99 -12.79 11.88
N LEU A 33 -16.35 -11.60 12.05
CA LEU A 33 -15.80 -11.23 13.35
C LEU A 33 -16.91 -11.08 14.40
N SER A 34 -18.04 -10.44 14.07
CA SER A 34 -19.21 -10.36 14.98
C SER A 34 -19.78 -11.74 15.35
N GLU A 35 -19.90 -12.63 14.38
CA GLU A 35 -20.33 -14.02 14.60
C GLU A 35 -19.33 -14.79 15.49
N LYS A 36 -18.02 -14.62 15.26
CA LYS A 36 -16.96 -15.20 16.10
C LYS A 36 -17.00 -14.69 17.55
N LEU A 37 -17.45 -13.46 17.74
CA LEU A 37 -17.73 -12.88 19.07
C LEU A 37 -19.10 -13.26 19.62
N GLN A 38 -19.79 -14.23 19.01
CA GLN A 38 -21.14 -14.69 19.41
C GLN A 38 -22.16 -13.53 19.49
N GLY A 39 -21.99 -12.52 18.66
CA GLY A 39 -22.86 -11.35 18.64
C GLY A 39 -22.66 -10.35 19.81
N ALA A 40 -21.64 -10.55 20.66
CA ALA A 40 -21.34 -9.63 21.76
C ALA A 40 -21.09 -8.18 21.31
N ARG A 41 -20.63 -8.00 20.07
CA ARG A 41 -20.49 -6.68 19.43
C ARG A 41 -21.04 -6.75 18.01
N SER A 42 -21.86 -5.75 17.65
CA SER A 42 -22.44 -5.64 16.31
C SER A 42 -21.40 -5.24 15.28
N LYS A 43 -21.66 -5.54 14.00
CA LYS A 43 -20.84 -5.10 12.87
C LYS A 43 -20.57 -3.58 12.90
N SER A 44 -21.59 -2.78 13.21
CA SER A 44 -21.47 -1.32 13.29
C SER A 44 -20.58 -0.87 14.45
N THR A 45 -20.68 -1.54 15.61
CA THR A 45 -19.81 -1.29 16.76
C THR A 45 -18.35 -1.62 16.41
N LEU A 46 -18.12 -2.79 15.80
CA LEU A 46 -16.78 -3.21 15.39
C LEU A 46 -16.16 -2.24 14.36
N LYS A 47 -16.97 -1.76 13.41
CA LYS A 47 -16.53 -0.74 12.46
C LYS A 47 -16.05 0.53 13.18
N ARG A 48 -16.83 1.03 14.14
CA ARG A 48 -16.49 2.21 14.92
C ARG A 48 -15.24 2.01 15.79
N TYR A 49 -15.00 0.79 16.28
CA TYR A 49 -13.77 0.44 16.98
C TYR A 49 -12.58 0.48 16.03
N GLU A 50 -12.70 -0.11 14.83
CA GLU A 50 -11.63 -0.11 13.82
C GLU A 50 -11.32 1.29 13.27
N ASP A 51 -12.31 2.20 13.26
CA ASP A 51 -12.11 3.58 12.82
C ASP A 51 -11.64 4.53 13.96
N GLY A 52 -11.48 4.01 15.19
CA GLY A 52 -11.08 4.82 16.34
C GLY A 52 -12.14 5.79 16.86
N GLU A 53 -13.40 5.68 16.36
CA GLU A 53 -14.50 6.60 16.70
C GLU A 53 -15.07 6.39 18.09
N THR A 54 -14.77 5.26 18.72
CA THR A 54 -15.35 4.89 20.01
C THR A 54 -14.26 4.29 20.90
N ARG A 55 -14.26 4.72 22.16
CA ARG A 55 -13.38 4.13 23.18
C ARG A 55 -13.72 2.66 23.38
N LEU A 56 -12.70 1.82 23.35
CA LEU A 56 -12.80 0.43 23.78
C LEU A 56 -12.53 0.37 25.29
N ASN A 57 -13.39 -0.32 26.01
CA ASN A 57 -13.10 -0.68 27.39
C ASN A 57 -12.13 -1.88 27.42
N GLU A 58 -11.65 -2.20 28.60
CA GLU A 58 -10.66 -3.25 28.79
C GLU A 58 -11.16 -4.64 28.40
N ASP A 59 -12.46 -4.89 28.63
CA ASP A 59 -13.12 -6.15 28.28
C ASP A 59 -13.26 -6.30 26.76
N ASP A 60 -13.55 -5.22 26.04
CA ASP A 60 -13.61 -5.21 24.58
C ASP A 60 -12.25 -5.46 23.95
N ILE A 61 -11.20 -4.84 24.49
CA ILE A 61 -9.83 -5.10 24.05
C ILE A 61 -9.47 -6.57 24.26
N ALA A 62 -9.75 -7.13 25.44
CA ALA A 62 -9.49 -8.54 25.75
C ALA A 62 -10.29 -9.49 24.84
N LEU A 63 -11.55 -9.16 24.59
CA LEU A 63 -12.45 -9.94 23.73
C LEU A 63 -11.94 -9.97 22.29
N LEU A 64 -11.57 -8.83 21.72
CA LEU A 64 -11.02 -8.71 20.37
C LEU A 64 -9.67 -9.40 20.25
N CYS A 65 -8.78 -9.21 21.22
CA CYS A 65 -7.48 -9.89 21.25
C CYS A 65 -7.66 -11.42 21.23
N LYS A 66 -8.56 -11.96 22.04
CA LYS A 66 -8.88 -13.40 22.05
C LYS A 66 -9.41 -13.88 20.69
N ALA A 67 -10.39 -13.17 20.12
CA ALA A 67 -10.99 -13.54 18.84
C ALA A 67 -9.99 -13.50 17.67
N LEU A 68 -9.07 -12.54 17.69
CA LEU A 68 -8.06 -12.35 16.69
C LEU A 68 -6.72 -13.06 16.97
N SER A 69 -6.61 -13.77 18.11
CA SER A 69 -5.40 -14.47 18.56
C SER A 69 -4.21 -13.51 18.70
N LEU A 70 -4.44 -12.37 19.32
CA LEU A 70 -3.45 -11.34 19.62
C LEU A 70 -3.10 -11.37 21.11
N ASP A 71 -1.85 -11.01 21.44
CA ASP A 71 -1.47 -10.76 22.82
C ASP A 71 -1.91 -9.36 23.24
N LYS A 72 -2.75 -9.28 24.29
CA LYS A 72 -3.33 -8.01 24.78
C LYS A 72 -2.24 -7.00 25.17
N LYS A 73 -1.18 -7.48 25.86
CA LYS A 73 -0.12 -6.61 26.35
C LYS A 73 0.65 -5.98 25.19
N THR A 74 0.98 -6.78 24.18
CA THR A 74 1.64 -6.32 22.96
C THR A 74 0.77 -5.31 22.22
N VAL A 75 -0.51 -5.62 22.00
CA VAL A 75 -1.44 -4.73 21.30
C VAL A 75 -1.56 -3.36 21.98
N VAL A 76 -1.73 -3.34 23.31
CA VAL A 76 -1.84 -2.07 24.07
C VAL A 76 -0.52 -1.30 24.04
N ASN A 77 0.62 -1.99 24.17
CA ASN A 77 1.92 -1.36 24.08
C ASN A 77 2.17 -0.74 22.69
N ASP A 78 1.90 -1.49 21.64
CA ASP A 78 2.09 -1.02 20.25
C ASP A 78 1.18 0.18 19.94
N ALA A 79 -0.08 0.13 20.38
CA ALA A 79 -1.00 1.26 20.25
C ALA A 79 -0.50 2.50 21.01
N SER A 80 0.04 2.31 22.21
CA SER A 80 0.60 3.41 23.01
C SER A 80 1.84 4.04 22.37
N VAL A 81 2.73 3.23 21.84
CA VAL A 81 3.94 3.71 21.13
C VAL A 81 3.54 4.49 19.87
N GLN A 82 2.62 3.96 19.07
CA GLN A 82 2.12 4.65 17.88
C GLN A 82 1.43 5.98 18.24
N ALA A 83 0.61 6.00 19.29
CA ALA A 83 -0.06 7.21 19.75
C ALA A 83 0.94 8.31 20.17
N LEU A 84 2.01 7.93 20.88
CA LEU A 84 3.08 8.86 21.25
C LEU A 84 3.84 9.39 20.03
N GLN A 85 4.11 8.53 19.05
CA GLN A 85 4.75 8.94 17.80
C GLN A 85 3.87 9.92 17.01
N MET A 86 2.57 9.65 16.90
CA MET A 86 1.62 10.53 16.23
C MET A 86 1.49 11.87 16.96
N GLN A 87 1.43 11.86 18.29
CA GLN A 87 1.40 13.08 19.09
C GLN A 87 2.68 13.93 18.91
N ALA A 88 3.83 13.27 18.90
CA ALA A 88 5.11 13.94 18.66
C ALA A 88 5.18 14.55 17.25
N PHE A 89 4.66 13.85 16.25
CA PHE A 89 4.60 14.33 14.88
C PHE A 89 3.65 15.52 14.72
N GLU A 90 2.48 15.51 15.36
CA GLU A 90 1.57 16.65 15.33
C GLU A 90 2.21 17.90 15.95
N LYS A 91 2.93 17.75 17.08
CA LYS A 91 3.69 18.86 17.66
C LYS A 91 4.82 19.35 16.75
N PHE A 92 5.47 18.42 16.02
CA PHE A 92 6.49 18.80 15.06
C PHE A 92 5.91 19.60 13.88
N LYS A 93 4.69 19.26 13.41
CA LYS A 93 3.99 20.04 12.38
C LYS A 93 3.75 21.50 12.76
N GLU A 94 3.65 21.80 14.04
CA GLU A 94 3.50 23.17 14.56
C GLU A 94 4.84 23.94 14.65
N SER A 95 5.97 23.27 14.40
CA SER A 95 7.30 23.88 14.49
C SER A 95 7.71 24.58 13.19
N ASP A 96 8.57 25.60 13.31
CA ASP A 96 9.15 26.33 12.17
C ASP A 96 9.98 25.44 11.22
N ALA A 97 10.44 24.29 11.69
CA ALA A 97 11.21 23.34 10.89
C ALA A 97 10.35 22.44 9.99
N PHE A 98 9.04 22.36 10.24
CA PHE A 98 8.17 21.45 9.50
C PHE A 98 8.05 21.77 8.01
N PRO A 99 7.90 23.01 7.54
CA PRO A 99 7.77 23.32 6.11
C PRO A 99 8.98 22.87 5.29
N GLU A 100 10.20 23.02 5.84
CA GLU A 100 11.42 22.55 5.17
C GLU A 100 11.49 21.02 5.12
N PHE A 101 11.15 20.37 6.22
CA PHE A 101 11.05 18.90 6.28
C PHE A 101 10.00 18.36 5.31
N GLU A 102 8.80 18.94 5.26
CA GLU A 102 7.72 18.54 4.34
C GLU A 102 8.16 18.65 2.89
N LYS A 103 8.80 19.78 2.53
CA LYS A 103 9.33 19.97 1.17
C LYS A 103 10.38 18.92 0.82
N ALA A 104 11.38 18.72 1.68
CA ALA A 104 12.43 17.73 1.44
C ALA A 104 11.89 16.30 1.35
N THR A 105 10.93 15.94 2.20
CA THR A 105 10.29 14.63 2.19
C THR A 105 9.47 14.43 0.92
N THR A 106 8.70 15.43 0.50
CA THR A 106 7.91 15.39 -0.73
C THR A 106 8.80 15.23 -1.96
N GLU A 107 9.89 15.99 -2.03
CA GLU A 107 10.87 15.87 -3.12
C GLU A 107 11.50 14.48 -3.17
N ALA A 108 11.90 13.92 -2.02
CA ALA A 108 12.47 12.59 -1.93
C ALA A 108 11.47 11.49 -2.35
N ILE A 109 10.21 11.60 -1.93
CA ILE A 109 9.13 10.68 -2.32
C ILE A 109 8.91 10.75 -3.84
N LEU A 110 8.75 11.95 -4.39
CA LEU A 110 8.56 12.15 -5.83
C LEU A 110 9.74 11.58 -6.63
N ALA A 111 10.97 11.83 -6.19
CA ALA A 111 12.16 11.26 -6.81
C ALA A 111 12.15 9.73 -6.79
N SER A 112 11.76 9.11 -5.65
CA SER A 112 11.68 7.65 -5.52
C SER A 112 10.59 7.03 -6.41
N TYR A 113 9.44 7.68 -6.55
CA TYR A 113 8.38 7.23 -7.47
C TYR A 113 8.83 7.33 -8.92
N THR A 114 9.41 8.45 -9.31
CA THR A 114 9.91 8.67 -10.69
C THR A 114 10.96 7.64 -11.09
N GLU A 115 11.91 7.30 -10.22
CA GLU A 115 12.89 6.26 -10.49
C GLU A 115 12.29 4.86 -10.55
N LYS A 116 11.35 4.55 -9.66
CA LYS A 116 10.64 3.26 -9.66
C LYS A 116 9.77 3.10 -10.91
N GLU A 117 9.08 4.16 -11.32
CA GLU A 117 8.30 4.15 -12.56
C GLU A 117 9.19 3.97 -13.78
N LYS A 118 10.33 4.66 -13.85
CA LYS A 118 11.31 4.47 -14.92
C LYS A 118 11.86 3.05 -14.98
N GLN A 119 12.15 2.43 -13.82
CA GLN A 119 12.62 1.05 -13.75
C GLN A 119 11.56 0.07 -14.24
N VAL A 120 10.30 0.22 -13.77
CA VAL A 120 9.18 -0.63 -14.21
C VAL A 120 8.92 -0.46 -15.70
N GLN A 121 8.95 0.78 -16.19
CA GLN A 121 8.75 1.10 -17.60
C GLN A 121 9.87 0.51 -18.48
N LYS A 122 11.12 0.62 -18.01
CA LYS A 122 12.27 0.02 -18.70
C LYS A 122 12.15 -1.50 -18.76
N GLN A 123 11.88 -2.16 -17.63
CA GLN A 123 11.71 -3.60 -17.58
C GLN A 123 10.59 -4.08 -18.52
N PHE A 124 9.44 -3.39 -18.51
CA PHE A 124 8.31 -3.69 -19.40
C PHE A 124 8.70 -3.52 -20.88
N ILE A 125 9.41 -2.45 -21.23
CA ILE A 125 9.89 -2.22 -22.61
C ILE A 125 10.85 -3.33 -23.01
N ASP A 126 11.79 -3.71 -22.16
CA ASP A 126 12.77 -4.77 -22.45
C ASP A 126 12.06 -6.11 -22.66
N GLU A 127 11.07 -6.47 -21.82
CA GLU A 127 10.27 -7.69 -21.98
C GLU A 127 9.44 -7.68 -23.27
N VAL A 128 8.84 -6.54 -23.62
CA VAL A 128 8.06 -6.39 -24.87
C VAL A 128 8.95 -6.48 -26.09
N LEU A 129 10.12 -5.85 -26.05
CA LEU A 129 11.10 -5.93 -27.14
C LEU A 129 11.63 -7.35 -27.33
N ASP A 130 11.95 -8.05 -26.24
CA ASP A 130 12.38 -9.45 -26.30
C ASP A 130 11.30 -10.36 -26.88
N ALA A 131 10.06 -10.15 -26.49
CA ALA A 131 8.93 -10.87 -27.06
C ALA A 131 8.74 -10.57 -28.55
N PHE A 132 8.85 -9.31 -28.94
CA PHE A 132 8.76 -8.84 -30.32
C PHE A 132 9.85 -9.43 -31.21
N TYR A 133 11.10 -9.45 -30.74
CA TYR A 133 12.23 -10.00 -31.50
C TYR A 133 12.21 -11.53 -31.65
N ARG A 134 11.42 -12.25 -30.85
CA ARG A 134 11.19 -13.69 -31.03
C ARG A 134 10.16 -14.00 -32.13
N LEU A 135 9.45 -13.01 -32.61
CA LEU A 135 8.46 -13.16 -33.69
C LEU A 135 9.14 -13.24 -35.04
N THR A 136 8.48 -13.89 -36.00
CA THR A 136 8.91 -13.87 -37.39
C THR A 136 8.77 -12.44 -37.97
N GLU A 137 9.58 -12.11 -38.97
CA GLU A 137 9.55 -10.83 -39.68
C GLU A 137 8.13 -10.42 -40.10
N LYS A 138 7.37 -11.36 -40.68
CA LYS A 138 5.96 -11.15 -41.09
C LYS A 138 5.07 -10.74 -39.92
N GLN A 139 5.28 -11.34 -38.76
CA GLN A 139 4.49 -11.02 -37.53
C GLN A 139 4.90 -9.64 -36.96
N GLN A 140 6.21 -9.33 -36.98
CA GLN A 140 6.72 -8.03 -36.56
C GLN A 140 6.14 -6.90 -37.40
N ILE A 141 6.18 -7.03 -38.73
CA ILE A 141 5.59 -6.09 -39.68
C ILE A 141 4.07 -5.95 -39.43
N GLY A 142 3.37 -7.07 -39.20
CA GLY A 142 1.95 -7.06 -38.91
C GLY A 142 1.62 -6.25 -37.65
N ILE A 143 2.39 -6.38 -36.58
CA ILE A 143 2.21 -5.63 -35.34
C ILE A 143 2.47 -4.14 -35.55
N LEU A 144 3.56 -3.78 -36.26
CA LEU A 144 3.90 -2.39 -36.54
C LEU A 144 2.81 -1.69 -37.36
N ASN A 145 2.26 -2.38 -38.35
CA ASN A 145 1.13 -1.87 -39.13
C ASN A 145 -0.12 -1.62 -38.29
N VAL A 146 -0.46 -2.55 -37.36
CA VAL A 146 -1.59 -2.38 -36.42
C VAL A 146 -1.39 -1.17 -35.50
N LEU A 147 -0.14 -0.92 -35.09
CA LEU A 147 0.20 0.25 -34.27
C LEU A 147 0.29 1.57 -35.05
N GLY A 148 0.10 1.53 -36.38
CA GLY A 148 0.23 2.70 -37.24
C GLY A 148 1.66 3.20 -37.38
N ILE A 149 2.65 2.35 -37.09
CA ILE A 149 4.07 2.65 -37.24
C ILE A 149 4.46 2.36 -38.68
N ASP A 150 4.89 3.39 -39.41
CA ASP A 150 5.36 3.25 -40.78
C ASP A 150 6.72 2.54 -40.80
N VAL A 151 6.74 1.36 -41.41
CA VAL A 151 7.93 0.53 -41.47
C VAL A 151 8.79 1.04 -42.62
N THR A 152 9.71 1.93 -42.31
CA THR A 152 10.68 2.44 -43.29
C THR A 152 11.68 1.37 -43.64
N ASP A 153 12.26 1.46 -44.86
CA ASP A 153 13.33 0.56 -45.34
C ASP A 153 14.53 0.51 -44.37
N ASP A 154 14.82 1.61 -43.69
CA ASP A 154 15.88 1.68 -42.68
C ASP A 154 15.57 0.82 -41.45
N TYR A 155 14.33 0.75 -41.03
CA TYR A 155 13.91 -0.09 -39.90
C TYR A 155 13.94 -1.58 -40.28
N LEU A 156 13.48 -1.93 -41.47
CA LEU A 156 13.58 -3.29 -42.01
C LEU A 156 15.04 -3.75 -42.12
N ASN A 157 15.93 -2.91 -42.62
CA ASN A 157 17.37 -3.18 -42.69
C ASN A 157 17.99 -3.34 -41.29
N TYR A 158 17.54 -2.58 -40.29
CA TYR A 158 18.01 -2.72 -38.89
C TYR A 158 17.60 -4.09 -38.30
N ILE A 159 16.37 -4.51 -38.51
CA ILE A 159 15.88 -5.83 -38.02
C ILE A 159 16.60 -6.98 -38.72
N LEU A 160 16.78 -6.90 -40.04
CA LEU A 160 17.44 -7.91 -40.84
C LEU A 160 18.93 -8.08 -40.46
N ASN A 161 19.64 -6.99 -40.23
CA ASN A 161 21.06 -7.01 -39.85
C ASN A 161 21.24 -7.58 -38.41
N ARG A 162 20.33 -7.30 -37.48
CA ARG A 162 20.42 -7.83 -36.11
C ARG A 162 20.19 -9.34 -36.05
N ASN A 163 19.30 -9.87 -36.87
CA ASN A 163 19.03 -11.31 -36.92
C ASN A 163 20.19 -12.11 -37.56
N SER A 164 21.05 -11.46 -38.33
CA SER A 164 22.24 -12.09 -38.88
C SER A 164 23.41 -12.19 -37.88
N GLU A 165 23.44 -11.31 -36.86
CA GLU A 165 24.50 -11.29 -35.82
C GLU A 165 24.19 -12.30 -34.66
N THR A 166 22.99 -12.81 -34.54
CA THR A 166 22.61 -13.77 -33.50
C THR A 166 22.65 -15.23 -33.94
N SER A 167 23.13 -15.52 -35.15
CA SER A 167 23.14 -16.89 -35.74
C SER A 167 24.56 -17.51 -35.79
N ASP A 168 25.54 -16.92 -35.12
CA ASP A 168 26.85 -17.48 -34.84
C ASP A 168 27.00 -17.79 -33.35
#